data_a506cf5d9968cd9f01af8e112f560510
#
_entry.id   a506cf5d9968cd9f01af8e112f560510
#
_cell.length_a   1.000
_cell.length_b   1.000
_cell.length_c   1.000
_cell.angle_alpha   90.00
_cell.angle_beta   90.00
_cell.angle_gamma   90.00
#
_symmetry.space_group_name_H-M   'P 1'
#
loop_
_entity.id
_entity.type
_entity.pdbx_description
1 polymer ?
#
loop_
_entity_poly.entity_id
_entity_poly.type
_entity_poly.pdbx_seq_one_letter_code
_entity_poly.pdbx_strand_id
1 'polypeptide(L)'
;MMKLHKLPSVSHRLASAVRRVGLIICLFALAGCADKEVRLSGDREDVLSDLRTLMIDGQASVELAGLGNAVVNSAFGHPGVTSAHDGGHLSLDLPLKQLWKARIEETESDVVMLAQPAIVNGKVFALGSDALVSVFDLETGKVLATEQIDDAQAGLFPGVAGGLAANEKVLIAHAGRKMLTAIDSNSNQILWSVEHSEPLAGGPTLIGNEGVVVTDIDGSTLAFRLNDGALVWQTTGLPADTIVLGSGSPTVHNGTVIVAGIGGEVSANAVADGKLILGRQSGKTGTAHTT
;
A
#
# COMPACT_ATOMS: atom_id res chain seq x y z
N MET A 1 -41.02 47.62 70.73
CA MET A 1 -40.44 46.34 70.20
C MET A 1 -40.99 46.13 68.80
N MET A 2 -40.22 46.48 67.78
CA MET A 2 -40.68 46.52 66.38
C MET A 2 -40.03 45.34 65.67
N LYS A 3 -40.84 44.40 65.14
CA LYS A 3 -40.37 43.23 64.40
C LYS A 3 -40.06 43.65 62.98
N LEU A 4 -38.79 43.58 62.59
CA LEU A 4 -38.38 43.70 61.19
C LEU A 4 -38.75 42.41 60.41
N HIS A 5 -39.62 42.57 59.41
CA HIS A 5 -39.88 41.57 58.41
C HIS A 5 -38.71 41.53 57.38
N LYS A 6 -38.02 40.39 57.28
CA LYS A 6 -37.05 40.16 56.24
C LYS A 6 -37.74 39.92 54.88
N LEU A 7 -37.49 40.82 53.92
CA LEU A 7 -37.86 40.63 52.53
C LEU A 7 -37.02 39.50 51.90
N PRO A 8 -37.62 38.61 51.14
CA PRO A 8 -36.85 37.57 50.45
C PRO A 8 -36.01 38.16 49.33
N SER A 9 -34.72 37.80 49.28
CA SER A 9 -33.72 38.32 48.32
C SER A 9 -34.07 38.00 46.87
N VAL A 10 -34.17 39.05 46.04
CA VAL A 10 -34.45 38.97 44.56
C VAL A 10 -33.44 38.13 43.82
N SER A 11 -32.28 37.83 44.39
CA SER A 11 -31.18 37.07 43.79
C SER A 11 -31.51 35.59 43.49
N HIS A 12 -32.30 34.92 44.32
CA HIS A 12 -32.63 33.50 44.10
C HIS A 12 -33.61 33.24 42.94
N ARG A 13 -34.48 34.21 42.65
CA ARG A 13 -35.42 34.07 41.52
C ARG A 13 -34.75 34.33 40.18
N LEU A 14 -33.78 35.25 40.10
CA LEU A 14 -33.00 35.51 38.89
C LEU A 14 -32.08 34.33 38.52
N ALA A 15 -31.41 33.74 39.51
CA ALA A 15 -30.53 32.59 39.30
C ALA A 15 -31.29 31.33 38.80
N SER A 16 -32.52 31.11 39.30
CA SER A 16 -33.35 29.97 38.83
C SER A 16 -33.91 30.18 37.41
N ALA A 17 -34.21 31.43 37.03
CA ALA A 17 -34.67 31.75 35.68
C ALA A 17 -33.56 31.59 34.64
N VAL A 18 -32.35 32.08 34.92
CA VAL A 18 -31.16 31.91 34.04
C VAL A 18 -30.81 30.46 33.87
N ARG A 19 -30.89 29.66 34.94
CA ARG A 19 -30.61 28.21 34.86
C ARG A 19 -31.63 27.43 34.00
N ARG A 20 -32.92 27.82 34.07
CA ARG A 20 -33.98 27.22 33.24
C ARG A 20 -33.87 27.62 31.78
N VAL A 21 -33.54 28.87 31.46
CA VAL A 21 -33.30 29.33 30.09
C VAL A 21 -32.07 28.68 29.50
N GLY A 22 -30.98 28.54 30.26
CA GLY A 22 -29.78 27.82 29.83
C GLY A 22 -30.06 26.33 29.51
N LEU A 23 -30.87 25.65 30.31
CA LEU A 23 -31.24 24.25 30.08
C LEU A 23 -32.10 24.07 28.81
N ILE A 24 -33.01 25.03 28.53
CA ILE A 24 -33.84 25.01 27.31
C ILE A 24 -33.00 25.27 26.07
N ILE A 25 -32.02 26.16 26.10
CA ILE A 25 -31.12 26.45 24.99
C ILE A 25 -30.23 25.23 24.70
N CYS A 26 -29.73 24.55 25.72
CA CYS A 26 -28.98 23.29 25.54
C CYS A 26 -29.83 22.16 24.95
N LEU A 27 -31.10 22.03 25.30
CA LEU A 27 -32.01 21.04 24.73
C LEU A 27 -32.32 21.31 23.25
N PHE A 28 -32.44 22.59 22.85
CA PHE A 28 -32.62 22.95 21.43
C PHE A 28 -31.35 22.76 20.59
N ALA A 29 -30.15 22.92 21.18
CA ALA A 29 -28.90 22.70 20.48
C ALA A 29 -28.65 21.20 20.19
N LEU A 30 -29.21 20.29 20.99
CA LEU A 30 -29.09 18.82 20.76
C LEU A 30 -30.09 18.27 19.72
N ALA A 31 -31.12 19.05 19.37
CA ALA A 31 -32.12 18.62 18.38
C ALA A 31 -31.76 18.99 16.91
N GLY A 32 -30.63 19.71 16.69
CA GLY A 32 -30.26 20.26 15.38
C GLY A 32 -29.36 19.38 14.51
N CYS A 33 -28.88 18.24 14.98
CA CYS A 33 -27.97 17.38 14.22
C CYS A 33 -28.64 16.06 13.78
N ALA A 34 -29.85 16.11 13.27
CA ALA A 34 -30.38 15.01 12.49
C ALA A 34 -30.16 15.36 11.03
N ASP A 35 -29.11 14.84 10.41
CA ASP A 35 -28.95 14.86 8.97
C ASP A 35 -30.21 14.22 8.35
N LYS A 36 -31.03 15.04 7.73
CA LYS A 36 -32.14 14.56 6.91
C LYS A 36 -31.54 13.87 5.72
N GLU A 37 -31.47 12.53 5.77
CA GLU A 37 -31.23 11.73 4.57
C GLU A 37 -32.21 12.16 3.50
N VAL A 38 -31.74 12.83 2.46
CA VAL A 38 -32.55 13.19 1.30
C VAL A 38 -32.83 11.90 0.54
N ARG A 39 -33.97 11.29 0.82
CA ARG A 39 -34.45 10.16 0.01
C ARG A 39 -34.81 10.69 -1.37
N LEU A 40 -33.95 10.44 -2.33
CA LEU A 40 -34.24 10.68 -3.73
C LEU A 40 -35.44 9.81 -4.13
N SER A 41 -36.51 10.42 -4.65
CA SER A 41 -37.66 9.70 -5.17
C SER A 41 -37.32 9.11 -6.53
N GLY A 42 -37.60 7.84 -6.76
CA GLY A 42 -37.38 7.10 -7.98
C GLY A 42 -37.20 5.61 -7.72
N ASP A 43 -37.50 4.80 -8.71
CA ASP A 43 -37.17 3.38 -8.67
C ASP A 43 -35.64 3.25 -8.73
N ARG A 44 -35.09 2.51 -7.78
CA ARG A 44 -33.66 2.25 -7.72
C ARG A 44 -33.38 0.96 -8.46
N GLU A 45 -32.71 1.06 -9.58
CA GLU A 45 -32.09 -0.10 -10.21
C GLU A 45 -30.81 -0.47 -9.47
N ASP A 46 -30.68 -1.74 -9.12
CA ASP A 46 -29.48 -2.27 -8.47
C ASP A 46 -28.34 -2.34 -9.49
N VAL A 47 -27.44 -1.36 -9.48
CA VAL A 47 -26.32 -1.26 -10.43
C VAL A 47 -25.37 -2.47 -10.31
N LEU A 48 -25.49 -3.23 -9.22
CA LEU A 48 -24.67 -4.42 -8.95
C LEU A 48 -25.44 -5.73 -9.18
N SER A 49 -26.65 -5.68 -9.78
CA SER A 49 -27.46 -6.88 -10.03
C SER A 49 -26.71 -7.94 -10.84
N ASP A 50 -25.84 -7.50 -11.76
CA ASP A 50 -25.04 -8.40 -12.59
C ASP A 50 -23.90 -9.12 -11.82
N LEU A 51 -23.47 -8.58 -10.69
CA LEU A 51 -22.49 -9.25 -9.82
C LEU A 51 -23.12 -10.36 -8.97
N ARG A 52 -24.44 -10.33 -8.75
CA ARG A 52 -25.17 -11.41 -8.07
C ARG A 52 -25.42 -12.61 -8.97
N THR A 53 -25.23 -12.46 -10.28
CA THR A 53 -25.35 -13.53 -11.26
C THR A 53 -24.03 -14.19 -11.65
N LEU A 54 -22.95 -13.97 -10.92
CA LEU A 54 -21.83 -14.90 -10.93
C LEU A 54 -22.30 -16.22 -10.31
N MET A 55 -23.17 -16.91 -11.03
CA MET A 55 -23.51 -18.28 -10.70
C MET A 55 -22.28 -19.11 -10.98
N ILE A 56 -21.83 -19.83 -9.95
CA ILE A 56 -20.89 -20.93 -10.14
C ILE A 56 -21.55 -21.85 -11.16
N ASP A 57 -20.92 -22.00 -12.35
CA ASP A 57 -21.36 -22.99 -13.30
C ASP A 57 -21.23 -24.37 -12.63
N GLY A 58 -22.34 -24.89 -12.11
CA GLY A 58 -22.38 -26.16 -11.40
C GLY A 58 -22.06 -27.36 -12.29
N GLN A 59 -21.79 -27.13 -13.59
CA GLN A 59 -21.33 -28.13 -14.56
C GLN A 59 -19.83 -28.01 -14.84
N ALA A 60 -19.17 -26.93 -14.46
CA ALA A 60 -17.72 -26.86 -14.48
C ALA A 60 -17.19 -27.80 -13.40
N SER A 61 -16.89 -29.03 -13.76
CA SER A 61 -16.03 -29.88 -12.95
C SER A 61 -14.64 -29.22 -12.96
N VAL A 62 -14.41 -28.32 -12.00
CA VAL A 62 -13.07 -27.90 -11.68
C VAL A 62 -12.40 -29.15 -11.12
N GLU A 63 -11.64 -29.85 -11.97
CA GLU A 63 -10.63 -30.77 -11.47
C GLU A 63 -9.72 -29.90 -10.59
N LEU A 64 -9.93 -29.97 -9.27
CA LEU A 64 -9.08 -29.27 -8.32
C LEU A 64 -7.65 -29.78 -8.60
N ALA A 65 -6.86 -28.98 -9.29
CA ALA A 65 -5.43 -29.23 -9.41
C ALA A 65 -4.95 -29.45 -7.98
N GLY A 66 -4.56 -30.68 -7.65
CA GLY A 66 -4.12 -31.02 -6.31
C GLY A 66 -3.02 -30.05 -5.91
N LEU A 67 -3.16 -29.42 -4.76
CA LEU A 67 -2.07 -28.65 -4.18
C LEU A 67 -0.87 -29.60 -4.08
N GLY A 68 0.25 -29.27 -4.70
CA GLY A 68 1.49 -30.02 -4.55
C GLY A 68 1.90 -30.16 -3.08
N ASN A 69 2.98 -30.84 -2.80
CA ASN A 69 3.51 -30.90 -1.44
C ASN A 69 3.80 -29.51 -0.90
N ALA A 70 3.50 -29.30 0.39
CA ALA A 70 3.84 -28.05 1.05
C ALA A 70 5.36 -27.85 1.08
N VAL A 71 5.82 -26.63 0.78
CA VAL A 71 7.22 -26.25 0.70
C VAL A 71 7.55 -25.31 1.85
N VAL A 72 8.64 -25.59 2.57
CA VAL A 72 9.19 -24.65 3.55
C VAL A 72 9.88 -23.53 2.78
N ASN A 73 9.43 -22.29 2.96
CA ASN A 73 10.03 -21.12 2.35
C ASN A 73 10.89 -20.36 3.37
N SER A 74 12.14 -20.11 3.02
CA SER A 74 13.11 -19.37 3.84
C SER A 74 13.25 -17.90 3.44
N ALA A 75 12.62 -17.48 2.35
CA ALA A 75 12.73 -16.13 1.81
C ALA A 75 11.38 -15.57 1.35
N PHE A 76 11.13 -14.32 1.67
CA PHE A 76 9.97 -13.53 1.22
C PHE A 76 10.51 -12.21 0.66
N GLY A 77 11.12 -12.29 -0.52
CA GLY A 77 11.83 -11.16 -1.11
C GLY A 77 10.94 -10.15 -1.83
N HIS A 78 9.67 -10.49 -2.07
CA HIS A 78 8.72 -9.64 -2.80
C HIS A 78 7.35 -9.66 -2.13
N PRO A 79 6.48 -8.66 -2.38
CA PRO A 79 5.06 -8.80 -2.14
C PRO A 79 4.54 -10.07 -2.84
N GLY A 80 3.82 -10.94 -2.12
CA GLY A 80 3.39 -12.24 -2.67
C GLY A 80 4.51 -13.29 -2.79
N VAL A 81 5.62 -13.13 -2.07
CA VAL A 81 6.74 -14.09 -1.89
C VAL A 81 7.78 -14.05 -3.02
N THR A 82 7.36 -14.16 -4.27
CA THR A 82 8.25 -14.24 -5.45
C THR A 82 8.00 -13.05 -6.40
N SER A 83 8.87 -12.89 -7.40
CA SER A 83 8.67 -11.89 -8.47
C SER A 83 7.40 -12.15 -9.31
N ALA A 84 6.89 -13.37 -9.31
CA ALA A 84 5.62 -13.73 -9.94
C ALA A 84 4.41 -13.49 -9.02
N HIS A 85 4.61 -13.00 -7.78
CA HIS A 85 3.60 -12.86 -6.74
C HIS A 85 2.84 -14.16 -6.46
N ASP A 86 3.52 -15.27 -6.62
CA ASP A 86 3.01 -16.62 -6.35
C ASP A 86 3.94 -17.33 -5.37
N GLY A 87 3.44 -17.55 -4.16
CA GLY A 87 4.14 -18.28 -3.11
C GLY A 87 3.96 -19.79 -3.20
N GLY A 88 3.06 -20.28 -4.04
CA GLY A 88 2.68 -21.69 -4.13
C GLY A 88 2.07 -22.20 -2.83
N HIS A 89 2.22 -23.51 -2.58
CA HIS A 89 1.73 -24.16 -1.35
C HIS A 89 2.82 -24.09 -0.27
N LEU A 90 2.73 -23.08 0.60
CA LEU A 90 3.69 -22.88 1.69
C LEU A 90 3.36 -23.77 2.89
N SER A 91 4.39 -24.35 3.51
CA SER A 91 4.28 -25.06 4.78
C SER A 91 4.11 -24.09 5.93
N LEU A 92 3.20 -24.39 6.84
CA LEU A 92 2.96 -23.60 8.04
C LEU A 92 2.68 -24.52 9.24
N ASP A 93 3.50 -24.43 10.26
CA ASP A 93 3.32 -25.16 11.50
C ASP A 93 2.34 -24.45 12.44
N LEU A 94 1.39 -25.19 12.95
CA LEU A 94 0.37 -24.67 13.89
C LEU A 94 0.55 -25.31 15.27
N PRO A 95 0.23 -24.57 16.38
CA PRO A 95 -0.25 -23.19 16.44
C PRO A 95 0.87 -22.16 16.25
N LEU A 96 0.52 -21.02 15.63
CA LEU A 96 1.48 -19.90 15.49
C LEU A 96 1.84 -19.35 16.86
N LYS A 97 3.12 -18.99 17.02
CA LYS A 97 3.66 -18.33 18.20
C LYS A 97 4.39 -17.07 17.78
N GLN A 98 4.17 -15.97 18.53
CA GLN A 98 4.96 -14.78 18.35
C GLN A 98 6.39 -15.04 18.82
N LEU A 99 7.39 -14.91 17.93
CA LEU A 99 8.79 -15.06 18.27
C LEU A 99 9.32 -13.78 18.94
N TRP A 100 9.09 -12.64 18.32
CA TRP A 100 9.52 -11.35 18.82
C TRP A 100 8.59 -10.22 18.30
N LYS A 101 8.84 -9.02 18.78
CA LYS A 101 8.22 -7.78 18.33
C LYS A 101 9.29 -6.70 18.33
N ALA A 102 9.44 -6.00 17.22
CA ALA A 102 10.30 -4.84 17.09
C ALA A 102 9.47 -3.61 16.72
N ARG A 103 9.98 -2.43 17.01
CA ARG A 103 9.42 -1.16 16.59
C ARG A 103 10.27 -0.64 15.44
N ILE A 104 9.63 -0.23 14.35
CA ILE A 104 10.23 0.61 13.32
C ILE A 104 10.08 2.03 13.85
N GLU A 105 11.10 2.88 13.74
CA GLU A 105 11.00 4.26 14.20
C GLU A 105 9.83 4.94 13.49
N GLU A 106 8.93 5.50 14.29
CA GLU A 106 7.77 6.24 13.82
C GLU A 106 8.17 7.71 13.73
N THR A 107 8.09 8.29 12.55
CA THR A 107 7.93 9.74 12.43
C THR A 107 6.47 10.09 12.75
N GLU A 108 6.23 11.28 13.30
CA GLU A 108 4.87 11.82 13.61
C GLU A 108 4.03 12.05 12.34
N SER A 109 4.21 11.25 11.30
CA SER A 109 3.47 11.40 10.05
C SER A 109 2.23 10.53 10.05
N ASP A 110 1.11 11.09 9.63
CA ASP A 110 -0.17 10.41 9.39
C ASP A 110 -0.12 9.42 8.20
N VAL A 111 1.07 8.96 7.82
CA VAL A 111 1.25 8.01 6.71
C VAL A 111 0.85 6.62 7.17
N VAL A 112 -0.30 6.17 6.69
CA VAL A 112 -0.94 4.91 7.08
C VAL A 112 -0.43 3.71 6.29
N MET A 113 0.25 3.91 5.14
CA MET A 113 0.67 2.82 4.26
C MET A 113 2.17 2.59 4.37
N LEU A 114 2.55 1.45 4.94
CA LEU A 114 3.93 0.99 5.03
C LEU A 114 4.22 -0.05 3.92
N ALA A 115 5.48 -0.09 3.48
CA ALA A 115 5.96 -1.16 2.60
C ALA A 115 5.86 -2.52 3.29
N GLN A 116 5.54 -3.57 2.52
CA GLN A 116 5.63 -4.93 3.02
C GLN A 116 7.09 -5.27 3.34
N PRO A 117 7.41 -5.85 4.52
CA PRO A 117 8.77 -6.27 4.84
C PRO A 117 9.27 -7.34 3.88
N ALA A 118 10.59 -7.33 3.61
CA ALA A 118 11.26 -8.37 2.85
C ALA A 118 12.11 -9.24 3.79
N ILE A 119 12.18 -10.54 3.51
CA ILE A 119 12.94 -11.52 4.31
C ILE A 119 13.88 -12.29 3.38
N VAL A 120 15.18 -12.14 3.59
CA VAL A 120 16.23 -12.92 2.91
C VAL A 120 17.45 -13.06 3.82
N ASN A 121 18.27 -14.08 3.62
CA ASN A 121 19.52 -14.29 4.35
C ASN A 121 19.39 -14.28 5.88
N GLY A 122 18.27 -14.77 6.43
CA GLY A 122 18.02 -14.72 7.87
C GLY A 122 17.80 -13.30 8.44
N LYS A 123 17.50 -12.33 7.59
CA LYS A 123 17.23 -10.94 7.96
C LYS A 123 15.84 -10.52 7.55
N VAL A 124 15.24 -9.60 8.32
CA VAL A 124 14.01 -8.89 8.00
C VAL A 124 14.36 -7.44 7.69
N PHE A 125 14.01 -6.99 6.50
CA PHE A 125 14.15 -5.61 6.06
C PHE A 125 12.79 -4.93 6.16
N ALA A 126 12.72 -3.82 6.87
CA ALA A 126 11.50 -3.04 7.03
C ALA A 126 11.78 -1.57 6.73
N LEU A 127 10.86 -0.92 6.04
CA LEU A 127 10.97 0.48 5.63
C LEU A 127 10.01 1.33 6.47
N GLY A 128 10.56 2.34 7.13
CA GLY A 128 9.81 3.36 7.85
C GLY A 128 9.30 4.48 6.93
N SER A 129 8.34 5.25 7.43
CA SER A 129 7.80 6.42 6.71
C SER A 129 8.80 7.56 6.55
N ASP A 130 9.87 7.56 7.35
CA ASP A 130 11.00 8.49 7.31
C ASP A 130 12.07 8.11 6.26
N ALA A 131 11.79 7.11 5.42
CA ALA A 131 12.72 6.54 4.46
C ALA A 131 13.93 5.82 5.11
N LEU A 132 13.79 5.36 6.34
CA LEU A 132 14.77 4.55 7.04
C LEU A 132 14.49 3.07 6.82
N VAL A 133 15.44 2.35 6.24
CA VAL A 133 15.44 0.88 6.18
C VAL A 133 16.05 0.34 7.47
N SER A 134 15.26 -0.40 8.23
CA SER A 134 15.72 -1.12 9.44
C SER A 134 15.93 -2.59 9.11
N VAL A 135 17.06 -3.13 9.53
CA VAL A 135 17.45 -4.53 9.31
C VAL A 135 17.45 -5.26 10.65
N PHE A 136 16.66 -6.32 10.72
CA PHE A 136 16.54 -7.14 11.94
C PHE A 136 17.04 -8.57 11.68
N ASP A 137 17.57 -9.19 12.69
CA ASP A 137 17.82 -10.62 12.71
C ASP A 137 16.47 -11.37 12.75
N LEU A 138 16.30 -12.33 11.85
CA LEU A 138 15.02 -13.04 11.67
C LEU A 138 14.61 -13.84 12.91
N GLU A 139 15.55 -14.43 13.63
CA GLU A 139 15.24 -15.28 14.77
C GLU A 139 15.01 -14.50 16.07
N THR A 140 15.77 -13.43 16.27
CA THR A 140 15.80 -12.71 17.56
C THR A 140 15.11 -11.36 17.53
N GLY A 141 14.86 -10.79 16.34
CA GLY A 141 14.33 -9.42 16.16
C GLY A 141 15.34 -8.33 16.57
N LYS A 142 16.61 -8.68 16.79
CA LYS A 142 17.65 -7.69 17.10
C LYS A 142 17.95 -6.82 15.90
N VAL A 143 18.02 -5.51 16.09
CA VAL A 143 18.48 -4.57 15.05
C VAL A 143 19.93 -4.85 14.70
N LEU A 144 20.19 -5.09 13.41
CA LEU A 144 21.52 -5.34 12.86
C LEU A 144 22.11 -4.10 12.21
N ALA A 145 21.26 -3.31 11.51
CA ALA A 145 21.66 -2.10 10.83
C ALA A 145 20.44 -1.19 10.58
N THR A 146 20.72 0.06 10.27
CA THR A 146 19.74 1.04 9.75
C THR A 146 20.39 1.84 8.63
N GLU A 147 19.66 2.05 7.51
CA GLU A 147 20.16 2.78 6.36
C GLU A 147 19.13 3.82 5.89
N GLN A 148 19.54 5.09 5.81
CA GLN A 148 18.72 6.16 5.28
C GLN A 148 18.78 6.15 3.75
N ILE A 149 17.65 5.87 3.09
CA ILE A 149 17.61 5.71 1.62
C ILE A 149 17.15 6.96 0.87
N ASP A 150 16.61 7.94 1.60
CA ASP A 150 16.16 9.22 1.05
C ASP A 150 16.13 10.27 2.16
N ASP A 151 16.00 11.55 1.82
CA ASP A 151 15.88 12.62 2.80
C ASP A 151 14.59 12.47 3.62
N ALA A 152 14.72 12.28 4.93
CA ALA A 152 13.60 12.15 5.85
C ALA A 152 12.64 13.36 5.82
N GLN A 153 13.16 14.55 5.48
CA GLN A 153 12.43 15.82 5.37
C GLN A 153 11.81 16.06 3.99
N ALA A 154 12.15 15.25 2.97
CA ALA A 154 11.56 15.37 1.66
C ALA A 154 10.05 15.15 1.72
N GLY A 155 9.29 16.06 1.13
CA GLY A 155 7.83 16.04 1.18
C GLY A 155 7.26 14.67 0.78
N LEU A 156 6.39 14.15 1.63
CA LEU A 156 5.66 12.92 1.35
C LEU A 156 4.56 13.22 0.34
N PHE A 157 4.40 12.35 -0.65
CA PHE A 157 3.14 12.27 -1.38
C PHE A 157 2.16 11.48 -0.51
N PRO A 158 1.13 12.12 0.08
CA PRO A 158 0.19 11.42 0.95
C PRO A 158 -0.45 10.24 0.21
N GLY A 159 -0.39 9.06 0.82
CA GLY A 159 -1.02 7.86 0.28
C GLY A 159 -0.16 7.04 -0.69
N VAL A 160 1.07 7.47 -1.01
CA VAL A 160 2.02 6.65 -1.77
C VAL A 160 2.91 5.88 -0.80
N ALA A 161 2.75 4.57 -0.76
CA ALA A 161 3.60 3.69 0.03
C ALA A 161 4.96 3.52 -0.65
N GLY A 162 6.00 3.38 0.13
CA GLY A 162 7.27 2.86 -0.34
C GLY A 162 7.20 1.38 -0.70
N GLY A 163 8.29 0.82 -1.17
CA GLY A 163 8.37 -0.58 -1.53
C GLY A 163 9.75 -1.17 -1.29
N LEU A 164 9.75 -2.49 -1.05
CA LEU A 164 10.95 -3.31 -0.88
C LEU A 164 10.88 -4.53 -1.78
N ALA A 165 12.01 -4.87 -2.40
CA ALA A 165 12.22 -6.19 -3.00
C ALA A 165 13.66 -6.65 -2.73
N ALA A 166 13.84 -7.91 -2.40
CA ALA A 166 15.14 -8.44 -2.04
C ALA A 166 15.41 -9.82 -2.65
N ASN A 167 16.69 -10.08 -2.90
CA ASN A 167 17.21 -11.42 -3.10
C ASN A 167 18.46 -11.61 -2.22
N GLU A 168 19.17 -12.72 -2.37
CA GLU A 168 20.35 -13.05 -1.57
C GLU A 168 21.50 -12.02 -1.69
N LYS A 169 21.50 -11.17 -2.72
CA LYS A 169 22.58 -10.22 -3.03
C LYS A 169 22.20 -8.78 -2.75
N VAL A 170 20.96 -8.40 -3.06
CA VAL A 170 20.54 -7.00 -3.06
C VAL A 170 19.14 -6.83 -2.50
N LEU A 171 18.94 -5.74 -1.78
CA LEU A 171 17.66 -5.15 -1.43
C LEU A 171 17.47 -3.89 -2.28
N ILE A 172 16.35 -3.78 -2.97
CA ILE A 172 15.92 -2.56 -3.63
C ILE A 172 14.82 -1.91 -2.79
N ALA A 173 14.94 -0.62 -2.58
CA ALA A 173 14.02 0.14 -1.73
C ALA A 173 13.72 1.52 -2.33
N HIS A 174 12.49 1.99 -2.14
CA HIS A 174 12.09 3.38 -2.31
C HIS A 174 11.00 3.76 -1.30
N ALA A 175 10.97 5.00 -0.88
CA ALA A 175 10.07 5.50 0.15
C ALA A 175 8.78 6.16 -0.42
N GLY A 176 8.34 5.78 -1.62
CA GLY A 176 7.24 6.47 -2.31
C GLY A 176 7.61 7.86 -2.79
N ARG A 177 8.89 8.10 -3.00
CA ARG A 177 9.50 9.36 -3.47
C ARG A 177 10.29 9.10 -4.74
N LYS A 178 11.15 10.02 -5.13
CA LYS A 178 11.90 9.96 -6.40
C LYS A 178 13.13 9.07 -6.36
N MET A 179 13.62 8.69 -5.17
CA MET A 179 14.85 7.93 -5.01
C MET A 179 14.60 6.43 -5.03
N LEU A 180 15.32 5.72 -5.88
CA LEU A 180 15.44 4.26 -5.89
C LEU A 180 16.83 3.88 -5.42
N THR A 181 16.93 3.07 -4.37
CA THR A 181 18.20 2.72 -3.73
C THR A 181 18.39 1.21 -3.71
N ALA A 182 19.60 0.77 -4.04
CA ALA A 182 20.05 -0.60 -3.84
C ALA A 182 21.00 -0.71 -2.66
N ILE A 183 20.77 -1.73 -1.85
CA ILE A 183 21.56 -2.05 -0.66
C ILE A 183 22.05 -3.49 -0.79
N ASP A 184 23.30 -3.74 -0.48
CA ASP A 184 23.85 -5.11 -0.40
C ASP A 184 23.17 -5.85 0.75
N SER A 185 22.50 -6.97 0.48
CA SER A 185 21.72 -7.72 1.48
C SER A 185 22.57 -8.37 2.56
N ASN A 186 23.90 -8.52 2.35
CA ASN A 186 24.81 -9.13 3.31
C ASN A 186 25.49 -8.08 4.19
N SER A 187 26.12 -7.07 3.57
CA SER A 187 26.85 -6.00 4.28
C SER A 187 25.94 -4.87 4.77
N ASN A 188 24.72 -4.76 4.27
CA ASN A 188 23.76 -3.68 4.49
C ASN A 188 24.25 -2.30 4.03
N GLN A 189 25.20 -2.24 3.10
CA GLN A 189 25.77 -0.99 2.56
C GLN A 189 25.03 -0.59 1.29
N ILE A 190 24.79 0.71 1.09
CA ILE A 190 24.26 1.25 -0.16
C ILE A 190 25.23 0.97 -1.31
N LEU A 191 24.74 0.32 -2.35
CA LEU A 191 25.47 0.04 -3.59
C LEU A 191 25.34 1.20 -4.57
N TRP A 192 24.12 1.69 -4.77
CA TRP A 192 23.80 2.84 -5.60
C TRP A 192 22.46 3.46 -5.20
N SER A 193 22.27 4.71 -5.57
CA SER A 193 20.99 5.42 -5.50
C SER A 193 20.81 6.23 -6.78
N VAL A 194 19.60 6.16 -7.36
CA VAL A 194 19.25 6.91 -8.57
C VAL A 194 17.98 7.71 -8.34
N GLU A 195 17.97 8.95 -8.82
CA GLU A 195 16.79 9.81 -8.73
C GLU A 195 16.01 9.73 -10.04
N HIS A 196 14.68 9.54 -9.92
CA HIS A 196 13.74 9.60 -11.03
C HIS A 196 13.02 10.97 -11.07
N SER A 197 12.43 11.33 -12.21
CA SER A 197 11.70 12.59 -12.36
C SER A 197 10.44 12.64 -11.51
N GLU A 198 9.72 11.50 -11.41
CA GLU A 198 8.46 11.39 -10.69
C GLU A 198 8.59 10.45 -9.48
N PRO A 199 7.75 10.62 -8.45
CA PRO A 199 7.71 9.70 -7.31
C PRO A 199 7.39 8.27 -7.75
N LEU A 200 8.10 7.31 -7.17
CA LEU A 200 7.90 5.89 -7.41
C LEU A 200 6.71 5.38 -6.60
N ALA A 201 5.98 4.42 -7.16
CA ALA A 201 4.76 3.87 -6.57
C ALA A 201 4.75 2.34 -6.64
N GLY A 202 4.12 1.70 -5.67
CA GLY A 202 4.10 0.24 -5.56
C GLY A 202 5.45 -0.37 -5.18
N GLY A 203 5.48 -1.64 -4.86
CA GLY A 203 6.74 -2.32 -4.55
C GLY A 203 7.57 -2.58 -5.80
N PRO A 204 8.90 -2.44 -5.74
CA PRO A 204 9.78 -2.88 -6.83
C PRO A 204 9.70 -4.40 -7.00
N THR A 205 10.02 -4.89 -8.20
CA THR A 205 10.08 -6.33 -8.48
C THR A 205 11.36 -6.67 -9.22
N LEU A 206 12.11 -7.62 -8.68
CA LEU A 206 13.38 -8.03 -9.29
C LEU A 206 13.16 -8.86 -10.54
N ILE A 207 13.99 -8.62 -11.54
CA ILE A 207 14.14 -9.41 -12.76
C ILE A 207 15.36 -10.33 -12.57
N GLY A 208 15.16 -11.40 -11.85
CA GLY A 208 16.27 -12.30 -11.49
C GLY A 208 17.40 -11.56 -10.77
N ASN A 209 18.61 -11.68 -11.29
CA ASN A 209 19.83 -11.00 -10.82
C ASN A 209 20.29 -9.86 -11.75
N GLU A 210 19.48 -9.48 -12.73
CA GLU A 210 19.89 -8.58 -13.82
C GLU A 210 19.26 -7.19 -13.70
N GLY A 211 18.03 -7.12 -13.23
CA GLY A 211 17.28 -5.86 -13.20
C GLY A 211 16.24 -5.78 -12.11
N VAL A 212 15.60 -4.62 -12.05
CA VAL A 212 14.44 -4.33 -11.22
C VAL A 212 13.45 -3.52 -12.03
N VAL A 213 12.17 -3.81 -11.86
CA VAL A 213 11.08 -3.03 -12.43
C VAL A 213 10.27 -2.38 -11.32
N VAL A 214 9.85 -1.14 -11.55
CA VAL A 214 9.03 -0.34 -10.64
C VAL A 214 8.08 0.54 -11.46
N THR A 215 7.01 1.01 -10.86
CA THR A 215 6.11 2.00 -11.45
C THR A 215 6.28 3.36 -10.79
N ASP A 216 5.86 4.43 -11.47
CA ASP A 216 5.76 5.77 -10.90
C ASP A 216 4.29 6.22 -10.75
N ILE A 217 4.09 7.41 -10.15
CA ILE A 217 2.75 7.95 -9.92
C ILE A 217 2.02 8.37 -11.19
N ASP A 218 2.73 8.51 -12.32
CA ASP A 218 2.14 8.80 -13.63
C ASP A 218 1.75 7.52 -14.38
N GLY A 219 1.94 6.34 -13.74
CA GLY A 219 1.63 5.04 -14.30
C GLY A 219 2.68 4.52 -15.29
N SER A 220 3.83 5.21 -15.41
CA SER A 220 4.94 4.69 -16.20
C SER A 220 5.56 3.47 -15.51
N THR A 221 6.05 2.54 -16.32
CA THR A 221 6.82 1.39 -15.84
C THR A 221 8.27 1.56 -16.24
N LEU A 222 9.17 1.41 -15.29
CA LEU A 222 10.60 1.63 -15.45
C LEU A 222 11.36 0.37 -15.10
N ALA A 223 12.34 0.01 -15.93
CA ALA A 223 13.28 -1.06 -15.63
C ALA A 223 14.69 -0.50 -15.49
N PHE A 224 15.34 -0.85 -14.41
CA PHE A 224 16.71 -0.44 -14.11
C PHE A 224 17.62 -1.68 -14.06
N ARG A 225 18.87 -1.50 -14.42
CA ARG A 225 19.89 -2.52 -14.27
C ARG A 225 20.31 -2.66 -12.82
N LEU A 226 20.40 -3.88 -12.34
CA LEU A 226 20.57 -4.14 -10.91
C LEU A 226 21.96 -3.79 -10.38
N ASN A 227 23.01 -3.81 -11.22
CA ASN A 227 24.38 -3.61 -10.78
C ASN A 227 24.79 -2.12 -10.62
N ASP A 228 24.13 -1.21 -11.30
CA ASP A 228 24.50 0.21 -11.35
C ASP A 228 23.32 1.19 -11.32
N GLY A 229 22.08 0.69 -11.30
CA GLY A 229 20.87 1.53 -11.30
C GLY A 229 20.60 2.24 -12.63
N ALA A 230 21.28 1.89 -13.71
CA ALA A 230 21.05 2.52 -15.02
C ALA A 230 19.66 2.17 -15.55
N LEU A 231 18.91 3.19 -16.01
CA LEU A 231 17.62 2.99 -16.67
C LEU A 231 17.83 2.23 -17.98
N VAL A 232 17.14 1.10 -18.13
CA VAL A 232 17.20 0.24 -19.32
C VAL A 232 16.09 0.60 -20.31
N TRP A 233 14.86 0.69 -19.80
CA TRP A 233 13.70 1.11 -20.58
C TRP A 233 12.63 1.74 -19.67
N GLN A 234 11.77 2.51 -20.29
CA GLN A 234 10.59 3.11 -19.68
C GLN A 234 9.41 3.01 -20.64
N THR A 235 8.24 2.67 -20.11
CA THR A 235 6.97 2.78 -20.83
C THR A 235 6.16 3.90 -20.22
N THR A 236 5.34 4.56 -21.03
CA THR A 236 4.42 5.60 -20.54
C THR A 236 3.10 4.94 -20.14
N GLY A 237 2.58 5.28 -18.96
CA GLY A 237 1.27 4.87 -18.52
C GLY A 237 0.14 5.47 -19.39
N LEU A 238 -1.04 4.87 -19.35
CA LEU A 238 -2.20 5.47 -19.99
C LEU A 238 -2.68 6.68 -19.17
N PRO A 239 -3.05 7.79 -19.82
CA PRO A 239 -3.64 8.91 -19.11
C PRO A 239 -4.88 8.47 -18.33
N ALA A 240 -4.95 8.84 -17.05
CA ALA A 240 -6.09 8.54 -16.19
C ALA A 240 -6.73 9.84 -15.70
N ASP A 241 -8.05 9.94 -15.79
CA ASP A 241 -8.79 11.09 -15.25
C ASP A 241 -8.85 11.07 -13.71
N THR A 242 -8.60 9.91 -13.11
CA THR A 242 -8.58 9.69 -11.67
C THR A 242 -7.45 8.72 -11.33
N ILE A 243 -6.61 9.09 -10.40
CA ILE A 243 -5.48 8.28 -9.93
C ILE A 243 -5.88 7.56 -8.65
N VAL A 244 -5.67 6.25 -8.62
CA VAL A 244 -5.74 5.46 -7.38
C VAL A 244 -4.37 5.58 -6.71
N LEU A 245 -4.33 6.20 -5.54
CA LEU A 245 -3.12 6.23 -4.73
C LEU A 245 -2.79 4.81 -4.24
N GLY A 246 -1.60 4.33 -4.54
CA GLY A 246 -1.17 2.97 -4.23
C GLY A 246 -1.22 2.08 -5.47
N SER A 247 -0.17 2.14 -6.27
CA SER A 247 0.04 1.20 -7.40
C SER A 247 0.34 -0.20 -6.87
N GLY A 248 -0.15 -1.21 -7.57
CA GLY A 248 0.29 -2.59 -7.36
C GLY A 248 1.76 -2.76 -7.76
N SER A 249 2.47 -3.68 -7.11
CA SER A 249 3.81 -4.05 -7.54
C SER A 249 3.74 -4.76 -8.91
N PRO A 250 4.63 -4.45 -9.86
CA PRO A 250 4.74 -5.19 -11.10
C PRO A 250 4.96 -6.69 -10.84
N THR A 251 4.36 -7.54 -11.65
CA THR A 251 4.62 -8.99 -11.62
C THR A 251 5.58 -9.37 -12.74
N VAL A 252 6.63 -10.13 -12.45
CA VAL A 252 7.59 -10.59 -13.44
C VAL A 252 7.53 -12.11 -13.55
N HIS A 253 7.15 -12.61 -14.72
CA HIS A 253 7.07 -14.05 -14.99
C HIS A 253 7.39 -14.36 -16.45
N ASN A 254 8.22 -15.36 -16.71
CA ASN A 254 8.54 -15.87 -18.05
C ASN A 254 8.86 -14.78 -19.09
N GLY A 255 9.72 -13.83 -18.75
CA GLY A 255 10.14 -12.76 -19.67
C GLY A 255 9.08 -11.67 -19.90
N THR A 256 8.02 -11.68 -19.12
CA THR A 256 6.92 -10.68 -19.18
C THR A 256 6.80 -9.91 -17.87
N VAL A 257 6.62 -8.62 -17.98
CA VAL A 257 6.24 -7.72 -16.86
C VAL A 257 4.76 -7.42 -16.98
N ILE A 258 3.98 -7.79 -15.98
CA ILE A 258 2.55 -7.48 -15.90
C ILE A 258 2.35 -6.37 -14.88
N VAL A 259 1.63 -5.32 -15.28
CA VAL A 259 1.36 -4.13 -14.46
C VAL A 259 -0.14 -3.87 -14.43
N ALA A 260 -0.65 -3.67 -13.21
CA ALA A 260 -1.95 -3.06 -13.01
C ALA A 260 -1.75 -1.54 -12.88
N GLY A 261 -2.16 -0.80 -13.89
CA GLY A 261 -1.95 0.63 -13.97
C GLY A 261 -2.94 1.43 -13.12
N ILE A 262 -2.58 2.67 -12.84
CA ILE A 262 -3.32 3.59 -11.97
C ILE A 262 -4.70 3.98 -12.53
N GLY A 263 -4.92 3.86 -13.84
CA GLY A 263 -6.19 4.10 -14.52
C GLY A 263 -7.10 2.87 -14.64
N GLY A 264 -6.75 1.74 -13.97
CA GLY A 264 -7.51 0.49 -14.03
C GLY A 264 -7.21 -0.35 -15.28
N GLU A 265 -6.17 -0.04 -16.02
CA GLU A 265 -5.66 -0.87 -17.11
C GLU A 265 -4.77 -2.01 -16.57
N VAL A 266 -4.64 -3.05 -17.38
CA VAL A 266 -3.64 -4.10 -17.19
C VAL A 266 -2.81 -4.18 -18.46
N SER A 267 -1.50 -4.10 -18.33
CA SER A 267 -0.55 -4.24 -19.43
C SER A 267 0.41 -5.39 -19.17
N ALA A 268 0.85 -6.04 -20.24
CA ALA A 268 1.93 -7.01 -20.24
C ALA A 268 2.99 -6.52 -21.22
N ASN A 269 4.22 -6.36 -20.72
CA ASN A 269 5.34 -5.80 -21.46
C ASN A 269 6.49 -6.81 -21.48
N ALA A 270 7.29 -6.82 -22.54
CA ALA A 270 8.48 -7.64 -22.60
C ALA A 270 9.54 -7.14 -21.60
N VAL A 271 10.11 -8.04 -20.81
CA VAL A 271 11.19 -7.72 -19.86
C VAL A 271 12.39 -7.08 -20.54
N ALA A 272 12.70 -7.52 -21.78
CA ALA A 272 13.94 -7.14 -22.46
C ALA A 272 13.97 -5.66 -22.89
N ASP A 273 12.85 -5.11 -23.35
CA ASP A 273 12.80 -3.79 -23.97
C ASP A 273 11.54 -2.96 -23.65
N GLY A 274 10.68 -3.49 -22.76
CA GLY A 274 9.45 -2.80 -22.33
C GLY A 274 8.35 -2.78 -23.40
N LYS A 275 8.52 -3.44 -24.57
CA LYS A 275 7.50 -3.45 -25.61
C LYS A 275 6.20 -4.08 -25.13
N LEU A 276 5.10 -3.43 -25.44
CA LEU A 276 3.76 -3.89 -25.10
C LEU A 276 3.46 -5.21 -25.86
N ILE A 277 3.15 -6.26 -25.10
CA ILE A 277 2.68 -7.55 -25.61
C ILE A 277 1.15 -7.59 -25.62
N LEU A 278 0.53 -7.15 -24.52
CA LEU A 278 -0.90 -7.14 -24.33
C LEU A 278 -1.29 -5.97 -23.43
N GLY A 279 -2.35 -5.24 -23.79
CA GLY A 279 -2.95 -4.21 -22.93
C GLY A 279 -4.46 -4.30 -22.94
N ARG A 280 -5.08 -4.16 -21.77
CA ARG A 280 -6.54 -4.11 -21.63
C ARG A 280 -6.92 -3.05 -20.60
N GLN A 281 -7.91 -2.20 -20.94
CA GLN A 281 -8.49 -1.24 -20.02
C GLN A 281 -9.73 -1.84 -19.36
N SER A 282 -9.80 -1.83 -18.04
CA SER A 282 -10.99 -2.24 -17.29
C SER A 282 -12.14 -1.23 -17.54
N GLY A 283 -13.35 -1.73 -17.79
CA GLY A 283 -14.57 -0.89 -17.92
C GLY A 283 -14.91 -0.37 -19.32
N LYS A 284 -14.07 -0.60 -20.32
CA LYS A 284 -14.46 -0.45 -21.72
C LYS A 284 -14.53 -1.83 -22.37
N THR A 285 -15.71 -2.20 -22.90
CA THR A 285 -15.86 -3.33 -23.82
C THR A 285 -15.12 -2.97 -25.11
N GLY A 286 -13.81 -3.09 -25.09
CA GLY A 286 -12.91 -2.76 -26.18
C GLY A 286 -11.96 -3.88 -26.47
N THR A 287 -11.79 -4.17 -27.74
CA THR A 287 -10.91 -5.15 -28.35
C THR A 287 -9.49 -5.12 -27.75
N ALA A 288 -8.98 -6.30 -27.40
CA ALA A 288 -7.57 -6.47 -27.12
C ALA A 288 -6.74 -6.03 -28.35
N HIS A 289 -5.87 -5.04 -28.18
CA HIS A 289 -4.90 -4.70 -29.20
C HIS A 289 -3.68 -5.60 -29.02
N THR A 290 -3.53 -6.56 -29.93
CA THR A 290 -2.27 -7.29 -30.16
C THR A 290 -1.50 -6.55 -31.23
N THR A 291 -0.30 -6.14 -30.95
CA THR A 291 0.68 -5.63 -31.92
C THR A 291 1.62 -6.73 -32.36
#